data_1689dab20f2335026ec71f56e994b068
#
_entry.id   1689dab20f2335026ec71f56e994b068
#
_cell.length_a   1.000
_cell.length_b   1.000
_cell.length_c   1.000
_cell.angle_alpha   90.00
_cell.angle_beta   90.00
_cell.angle_gamma   90.00
#
_symmetry.space_group_name_H-M   'P 1'
#
loop_
_entity.id
_entity.type
_entity.pdbx_description
1 polymer ?
#
loop_
_entity_poly.entity_id
_entity_poly.type
_entity_poly.pdbx_seq_one_letter_code
_entity_poly.pdbx_strand_id
1 'polypeptide(L)'
;TVSAGDETIIPAPYWASYPDMVQLAGGTPVIVDCGQNNLFKMRPEQLKEAITPNTKWLMFSSPSNPTGATYSLDELKALADVLLANPHVYILTDDVYEHLIYDGRTFHTLAEVEPALYDRTVTCNGVSKAYSMTGWRVGFAGGPKDVIANMSKMQSQSTSGSSAVS
;
A
#
# COMPACT_ATOMS: atom_id res chain seq x y z
N THR A 1 13.33 -4.81 -4.52
CA THR A 1 13.25 -5.02 -3.06
C THR A 1 12.57 -6.33 -2.67
N VAL A 2 11.89 -7.02 -3.59
CA VAL A 2 11.27 -8.33 -3.38
C VAL A 2 12.08 -9.37 -4.16
N SER A 3 12.37 -10.50 -3.53
CA SER A 3 13.15 -11.60 -4.07
C SER A 3 12.51 -12.94 -3.72
N ALA A 4 13.03 -14.03 -4.28
CA ALA A 4 12.58 -15.38 -3.92
C ALA A 4 12.74 -15.62 -2.40
N GLY A 5 11.67 -16.07 -1.76
CA GLY A 5 11.59 -16.28 -0.31
C GLY A 5 10.98 -15.11 0.47
N ASP A 6 10.93 -13.90 -0.11
CA ASP A 6 10.25 -12.75 0.51
C ASP A 6 8.72 -12.89 0.38
N GLU A 7 8.01 -12.52 1.44
CA GLU A 7 6.55 -12.51 1.49
C GLU A 7 6.01 -11.08 1.47
N THR A 8 4.85 -10.91 0.81
CA THR A 8 4.09 -9.65 0.82
C THR A 8 2.67 -9.91 1.28
N ILE A 9 2.28 -9.29 2.39
CA ILE A 9 0.92 -9.37 2.92
C ILE A 9 0.01 -8.48 2.10
N ILE A 10 -1.15 -9.02 1.67
CA ILE A 10 -2.17 -8.33 0.88
C ILE A 10 -3.54 -8.58 1.50
N PRO A 11 -4.19 -7.56 2.11
CA PRO A 11 -5.56 -7.67 2.58
C PRO A 11 -6.54 -7.89 1.41
N ALA A 12 -7.39 -8.90 1.50
CA ALA A 12 -8.44 -9.20 0.52
C ALA A 12 -9.82 -8.74 1.05
N PRO A 13 -10.72 -8.20 0.19
CA PRO A 13 -10.57 -8.02 -1.27
C PRO A 13 -9.54 -6.94 -1.66
N TYR A 14 -8.84 -7.15 -2.77
CA TYR A 14 -7.77 -6.29 -3.25
C TYR A 14 -7.91 -5.98 -4.75
N TRP A 15 -7.17 -5.00 -5.24
CA TRP A 15 -7.01 -4.80 -6.67
C TRP A 15 -6.24 -5.97 -7.29
N ALA A 16 -6.85 -6.57 -8.33
CA ALA A 16 -6.41 -7.86 -8.90
C ALA A 16 -4.92 -7.93 -9.27
N SER A 17 -4.29 -6.79 -9.57
CA SER A 17 -2.87 -6.76 -9.97
C SER A 17 -1.88 -6.89 -8.80
N TYR A 18 -2.29 -6.72 -7.55
CA TYR A 18 -1.35 -6.76 -6.42
C TYR A 18 -0.60 -8.09 -6.30
N PRO A 19 -1.28 -9.25 -6.25
CA PRO A 19 -0.55 -10.53 -6.16
C PRO A 19 0.31 -10.80 -7.40
N ASP A 20 -0.14 -10.40 -8.59
CA ASP A 20 0.62 -10.57 -9.83
C ASP A 20 1.94 -9.77 -9.78
N MET A 21 1.90 -8.54 -9.28
CA MET A 21 3.11 -7.70 -9.10
C MET A 21 4.12 -8.36 -8.15
N VAL A 22 3.65 -8.96 -7.05
CA VAL A 22 4.50 -9.67 -6.09
C VAL A 22 5.15 -10.90 -6.74
N GLN A 23 4.35 -11.69 -7.46
CA GLN A 23 4.85 -12.90 -8.16
C GLN A 23 5.83 -12.55 -9.27
N LEU A 24 5.57 -11.51 -10.06
CA LEU A 24 6.49 -11.02 -11.09
C LEU A 24 7.83 -10.55 -10.51
N ALA A 25 7.81 -10.02 -9.28
CA ALA A 25 9.03 -9.65 -8.55
C ALA A 25 9.76 -10.87 -7.92
N GLY A 26 9.18 -12.07 -8.02
CA GLY A 26 9.73 -13.31 -7.45
C GLY A 26 9.33 -13.60 -6.01
N GLY A 27 8.48 -12.78 -5.41
CA GLY A 27 7.98 -12.96 -4.04
C GLY A 27 6.72 -13.82 -3.94
N THR A 28 6.30 -14.08 -2.72
CA THR A 28 5.09 -14.84 -2.39
C THR A 28 4.02 -13.92 -1.83
N PRO A 29 2.84 -13.79 -2.47
CA PRO A 29 1.73 -13.05 -1.89
C PRO A 29 1.08 -13.84 -0.75
N VAL A 30 0.96 -13.24 0.42
CA VAL A 30 0.26 -13.76 1.59
C VAL A 30 -1.08 -13.04 1.70
N ILE A 31 -2.15 -13.73 1.32
CA ILE A 31 -3.48 -13.15 1.26
C ILE A 31 -4.15 -13.26 2.63
N VAL A 32 -4.58 -12.12 3.17
CA VAL A 32 -5.36 -12.05 4.42
C VAL A 32 -6.81 -11.77 4.09
N ASP A 33 -7.69 -12.74 4.33
CA ASP A 33 -9.13 -12.59 4.08
C ASP A 33 -9.76 -11.63 5.09
N CYS A 34 -10.26 -10.50 4.60
CA CYS A 34 -10.95 -9.48 5.37
C CYS A 34 -12.45 -9.52 5.04
N GLY A 35 -13.18 -10.41 5.71
CA GLY A 35 -14.58 -10.67 5.44
C GLY A 35 -15.52 -9.48 5.68
N GLN A 36 -16.74 -9.61 5.19
CA GLN A 36 -17.80 -8.60 5.32
C GLN A 36 -18.15 -8.28 6.79
N ASN A 37 -17.99 -9.24 7.69
CA ASN A 37 -18.22 -9.07 9.13
C ASN A 37 -17.32 -8.01 9.77
N ASN A 38 -16.19 -7.66 9.13
CA ASN A 38 -15.31 -6.57 9.53
C ASN A 38 -15.26 -5.46 8.44
N LEU A 39 -16.33 -5.29 7.68
CA LEU A 39 -16.44 -4.26 6.63
C LEU A 39 -15.27 -4.32 5.62
N PHE A 40 -14.77 -5.52 5.33
CA PHE A 40 -13.65 -5.77 4.43
C PHE A 40 -12.34 -5.10 4.84
N LYS A 41 -12.16 -4.87 6.14
CA LYS A 41 -10.95 -4.27 6.72
C LYS A 41 -10.12 -5.31 7.46
N MET A 42 -8.81 -5.24 7.30
CA MET A 42 -7.86 -6.07 8.07
C MET A 42 -7.83 -5.62 9.54
N ARG A 43 -7.89 -6.58 10.45
CA ARG A 43 -7.74 -6.34 11.89
C ARG A 43 -6.28 -6.50 12.31
N PRO A 44 -5.87 -5.85 13.41
CA PRO A 44 -4.51 -5.97 13.94
C PRO A 44 -4.09 -7.43 14.21
N GLU A 45 -5.02 -8.27 14.72
CA GLU A 45 -4.77 -9.68 15.00
C GLU A 45 -4.44 -10.44 13.72
N GLN A 46 -5.19 -10.19 12.63
CA GLN A 46 -4.94 -10.82 11.34
C GLN A 46 -3.58 -10.41 10.75
N LEU A 47 -3.22 -9.13 10.88
CA LEU A 47 -1.89 -8.66 10.46
C LEU A 47 -0.80 -9.35 11.28
N LYS A 48 -0.96 -9.40 12.60
CA LYS A 48 0.01 -10.05 13.50
C LYS A 48 0.20 -11.53 13.18
N GLU A 49 -0.87 -12.25 12.89
CA GLU A 49 -0.84 -13.67 12.52
C GLU A 49 -0.19 -13.92 11.15
N ALA A 50 -0.34 -12.97 10.22
CA ALA A 50 0.20 -13.09 8.87
C ALA A 50 1.70 -12.76 8.78
N ILE A 51 2.24 -11.99 9.74
CA ILE A 51 3.65 -11.60 9.73
C ILE A 51 4.53 -12.80 10.11
N THR A 52 5.51 -13.09 9.27
CA THR A 52 6.57 -14.08 9.47
C THR A 52 7.96 -13.41 9.39
N PRO A 53 9.03 -14.12 9.73
CA PRO A 53 10.40 -13.61 9.50
C PRO A 53 10.72 -13.32 8.02
N ASN A 54 9.96 -13.90 7.08
CA ASN A 54 10.11 -13.70 5.63
C ASN A 54 9.24 -12.55 5.10
N THR A 55 8.35 -12.00 5.92
CA THR A 55 7.48 -10.90 5.51
C THR A 55 8.32 -9.66 5.21
N LYS A 56 8.31 -9.22 3.97
CA LYS A 56 9.06 -8.05 3.49
C LYS A 56 8.20 -6.81 3.37
N TRP A 57 6.95 -6.97 2.90
CA TRP A 57 6.05 -5.88 2.63
C TRP A 57 4.64 -6.15 3.16
N LEU A 58 3.99 -5.09 3.62
CA LEU A 58 2.55 -4.97 3.65
C LEU A 58 2.13 -4.07 2.48
N MET A 59 1.30 -4.57 1.56
CA MET A 59 0.67 -3.79 0.50
C MET A 59 -0.74 -3.42 0.93
N PHE A 60 -0.97 -2.14 1.18
CA PHE A 60 -2.16 -1.62 1.86
C PHE A 60 -2.84 -0.54 1.01
N SER A 61 -4.17 -0.54 0.96
CA SER A 61 -4.94 0.48 0.22
C SER A 61 -6.13 0.95 1.05
N SER A 62 -6.25 2.27 1.22
CA SER A 62 -7.37 2.92 1.91
C SER A 62 -7.58 4.32 1.33
N PRO A 63 -8.74 4.60 0.72
CA PRO A 63 -9.87 3.71 0.44
C PRO A 63 -9.49 2.56 -0.48
N SER A 64 -10.06 1.37 -0.23
CA SER A 64 -9.69 0.14 -0.92
C SER A 64 -10.41 -0.01 -2.26
N ASN A 65 -9.73 -0.55 -3.25
CA ASN A 65 -10.31 -1.12 -4.45
C ASN A 65 -10.34 -2.66 -4.30
N PRO A 66 -11.53 -3.34 -4.36
CA PRO A 66 -12.79 -2.85 -4.94
C PRO A 66 -13.83 -2.36 -3.93
N THR A 67 -13.59 -2.47 -2.61
CA THR A 67 -14.66 -2.39 -1.61
C THR A 67 -15.06 -0.96 -1.24
N GLY A 68 -14.19 0.03 -1.47
CA GLY A 68 -14.33 1.39 -0.96
C GLY A 68 -14.17 1.51 0.55
N ALA A 69 -13.75 0.44 1.23
CA ALA A 69 -13.53 0.45 2.67
C ALA A 69 -12.45 1.46 3.05
N THR A 70 -12.73 2.24 4.11
CA THR A 70 -11.84 3.24 4.67
C THR A 70 -11.53 2.92 6.12
N TYR A 71 -10.31 3.15 6.55
CA TYR A 71 -9.90 2.97 7.94
C TYR A 71 -10.01 4.29 8.70
N SER A 72 -10.50 4.22 9.94
CA SER A 72 -10.45 5.34 10.87
C SER A 72 -9.04 5.54 11.43
N LEU A 73 -8.81 6.68 12.08
CA LEU A 73 -7.55 6.99 12.76
C LEU A 73 -7.18 5.89 13.77
N ASP A 74 -8.15 5.44 14.58
CA ASP A 74 -7.90 4.44 15.63
C ASP A 74 -7.61 3.05 15.04
N GLU A 75 -8.27 2.67 13.93
CA GLU A 75 -7.98 1.44 13.22
C GLU A 75 -6.57 1.44 12.62
N LEU A 76 -6.14 2.57 12.04
CA LEU A 76 -4.78 2.71 11.51
C LEU A 76 -3.73 2.70 12.62
N LYS A 77 -3.98 3.34 13.77
CA LYS A 77 -3.08 3.27 14.93
C LYS A 77 -2.90 1.83 15.42
N ALA A 78 -3.98 1.07 15.52
CA ALA A 78 -3.90 -0.32 15.95
C ALA A 78 -3.09 -1.20 14.97
N LEU A 79 -3.18 -0.95 13.66
CA LEU A 79 -2.30 -1.60 12.67
C LEU A 79 -0.85 -1.12 12.79
N ALA A 80 -0.65 0.18 13.03
CA ALA A 80 0.67 0.78 13.22
C ALA A 80 1.40 0.17 14.41
N ASP A 81 0.72 -0.09 15.53
CA ASP A 81 1.30 -0.75 16.70
C ASP A 81 1.86 -2.14 16.38
N VAL A 82 1.15 -2.93 15.56
CA VAL A 82 1.64 -4.23 15.08
C VAL A 82 2.88 -4.05 14.19
N LEU A 83 2.86 -3.07 13.30
CA LEU A 83 3.98 -2.79 12.42
C LEU A 83 5.22 -2.29 13.19
N LEU A 84 5.04 -1.46 14.22
CA LEU A 84 6.14 -1.01 15.08
C LEU A 84 6.83 -2.18 15.78
N ALA A 85 6.07 -3.19 16.20
CA ALA A 85 6.62 -4.42 16.79
C ALA A 85 7.36 -5.31 15.77
N ASN A 86 7.23 -5.03 14.47
CA ASN A 86 7.82 -5.79 13.36
C ASN A 86 8.63 -4.88 12.41
N PRO A 87 9.78 -4.37 12.85
CA PRO A 87 10.53 -3.32 12.13
C PRO A 87 11.12 -3.77 10.79
N HIS A 88 11.16 -5.06 10.49
CA HIS A 88 11.62 -5.62 9.22
C HIS A 88 10.60 -5.49 8.09
N VAL A 89 9.33 -5.20 8.41
CA VAL A 89 8.25 -5.09 7.43
C VAL A 89 8.21 -3.67 6.85
N TYR A 90 8.39 -3.53 5.56
CA TYR A 90 8.13 -2.32 4.80
C TYR A 90 6.65 -2.18 4.48
N ILE A 91 6.21 -0.97 4.19
CA ILE A 91 4.81 -0.66 3.91
C ILE A 91 4.71 0.03 2.56
N LEU A 92 3.80 -0.45 1.72
CA LEU A 92 3.37 0.27 0.53
C LEU A 92 1.91 0.66 0.72
N THR A 93 1.63 1.96 0.76
CA THR A 93 0.26 2.48 0.78
C THR A 93 -0.15 2.95 -0.61
N ASP A 94 -1.30 2.48 -1.08
CA ASP A 94 -1.93 2.96 -2.31
C ASP A 94 -3.07 3.91 -1.92
N ASP A 95 -2.73 5.21 -1.92
CA ASP A 95 -3.61 6.29 -1.44
C ASP A 95 -4.31 7.02 -2.61
N VAL A 96 -4.36 6.39 -3.80
CA VAL A 96 -4.90 7.00 -5.04
C VAL A 96 -6.36 7.47 -4.92
N TYR A 97 -7.09 6.97 -3.93
CA TYR A 97 -8.49 7.35 -3.62
C TYR A 97 -8.61 8.32 -2.43
N GLU A 98 -7.54 8.92 -1.93
CA GLU A 98 -7.53 9.78 -0.73
C GLU A 98 -8.57 10.91 -0.74
N HIS A 99 -8.87 11.47 -1.91
CA HIS A 99 -9.87 12.53 -2.08
C HIS A 99 -11.30 12.02 -2.31
N LEU A 100 -11.51 10.71 -2.43
CA LEU A 100 -12.82 10.11 -2.66
C LEU A 100 -13.36 9.52 -1.35
N ILE A 101 -13.52 10.38 -0.37
CA ILE A 101 -14.04 10.09 0.97
C ILE A 101 -15.40 10.74 1.11
N TYR A 102 -16.36 10.00 1.65
CA TYR A 102 -17.76 10.40 1.78
C TYR A 102 -18.22 10.37 3.24
N ASP A 103 -19.45 10.80 3.50
CA ASP A 103 -20.13 10.75 4.80
C ASP A 103 -19.40 11.48 5.93
N GLY A 104 -18.68 12.57 5.60
CA GLY A 104 -17.96 13.38 6.59
C GLY A 104 -16.75 12.68 7.23
N ARG A 105 -16.28 11.56 6.64
CA ARG A 105 -15.07 10.87 7.10
C ARG A 105 -13.83 11.66 6.72
N THR A 106 -12.75 11.45 7.45
CA THR A 106 -11.43 12.02 7.17
C THR A 106 -10.50 10.94 6.65
N PHE A 107 -9.71 11.27 5.63
CA PHE A 107 -8.63 10.42 5.16
C PHE A 107 -7.44 10.50 6.13
N HIS A 108 -6.81 9.36 6.34
CA HIS A 108 -5.53 9.23 7.04
C HIS A 108 -4.68 8.17 6.34
N THR A 109 -3.37 8.38 6.28
CA THR A 109 -2.41 7.39 5.82
C THR A 109 -1.52 6.90 6.97
N LEU A 110 -0.98 5.68 6.86
CA LEU A 110 -0.18 5.08 7.93
C LEU A 110 1.04 5.91 8.32
N ALA A 111 1.71 6.53 7.34
CA ALA A 111 2.89 7.37 7.59
C ALA A 111 2.57 8.68 8.33
N GLU A 112 1.34 9.22 8.17
CA GLU A 112 0.85 10.38 8.92
C GLU A 112 0.46 9.99 10.35
N VAL A 113 -0.25 8.87 10.48
CA VAL A 113 -0.78 8.39 11.77
C VAL A 113 0.32 8.00 12.73
N GLU A 114 1.40 7.41 12.22
CA GLU A 114 2.55 6.98 13.00
C GLU A 114 3.87 7.37 12.30
N PRO A 115 4.46 8.52 12.68
CA PRO A 115 5.68 9.02 12.04
C PRO A 115 6.89 8.06 12.10
N ALA A 116 6.95 7.16 13.08
CA ALA A 116 8.03 6.17 13.17
C ALA A 116 7.98 5.12 12.04
N LEU A 117 6.86 5.04 11.29
CA LEU A 117 6.73 4.21 10.10
C LEU A 117 7.23 4.90 8.83
N TYR A 118 7.46 6.22 8.85
CA TYR A 118 7.78 7.03 7.67
C TYR A 118 8.99 6.49 6.89
N ASP A 119 10.08 6.15 7.58
CA ASP A 119 11.33 5.71 6.95
C ASP A 119 11.27 4.31 6.32
N ARG A 120 10.12 3.65 6.38
CA ARG A 120 9.87 2.34 5.75
C ARG A 120 8.51 2.25 5.06
N THR A 121 7.87 3.40 4.80
CA THR A 121 6.62 3.49 4.05
C THR A 121 6.87 4.12 2.68
N VAL A 122 6.37 3.47 1.63
CA VAL A 122 6.24 4.02 0.29
C VAL A 122 4.78 4.35 0.07
N THR A 123 4.47 5.62 -0.10
CA THR A 123 3.13 6.09 -0.44
C THR A 123 3.02 6.28 -1.95
N CYS A 124 2.08 5.59 -2.57
CA CYS A 124 1.74 5.72 -3.98
C CYS A 124 0.45 6.52 -4.14
N ASN A 125 0.44 7.43 -5.10
CA ASN A 125 -0.72 8.24 -5.42
C ASN A 125 -0.73 8.64 -6.90
N GLY A 126 -1.76 9.32 -7.35
CA GLY A 126 -1.86 9.75 -8.73
C GLY A 126 -3.10 10.59 -9.02
N VAL A 127 -3.11 11.20 -10.20
CA VAL A 127 -4.20 12.11 -10.61
C VAL A 127 -5.40 11.37 -11.21
N SER A 128 -5.26 10.08 -11.48
CA SER A 128 -6.23 9.29 -12.26
C SER A 128 -7.64 9.28 -11.66
N LYS A 129 -7.75 9.22 -10.33
CA LYS A 129 -9.04 9.04 -9.64
C LYS A 129 -9.58 10.36 -9.13
N ALA A 130 -8.86 11.04 -8.26
CA ALA A 130 -9.28 12.30 -7.66
C ALA A 130 -9.64 13.39 -8.69
N TYR A 131 -8.91 13.43 -9.80
CA TYR A 131 -9.07 14.44 -10.83
C TYR A 131 -9.70 13.91 -12.13
N SER A 132 -10.18 12.65 -12.13
CA SER A 132 -10.76 11.99 -13.33
C SER A 132 -9.81 12.01 -14.54
N MET A 133 -8.50 11.92 -14.29
CA MET A 133 -7.44 12.08 -15.29
C MET A 133 -6.78 10.74 -15.65
N THR A 134 -7.58 9.69 -15.86
CA THR A 134 -7.07 8.33 -16.14
C THR A 134 -6.21 8.26 -17.40
N GLY A 135 -6.57 9.03 -18.42
CA GLY A 135 -5.87 9.08 -19.73
C GLY A 135 -4.48 9.74 -19.65
N TRP A 136 -4.23 10.58 -18.67
CA TRP A 136 -2.96 11.29 -18.51
C TRP A 136 -1.81 10.40 -18.04
N ARG A 137 -2.11 9.27 -17.45
CA ARG A 137 -1.12 8.28 -17.01
C ARG A 137 -0.07 8.86 -16.06
N VAL A 138 -0.50 9.69 -15.09
CA VAL A 138 0.37 10.30 -14.07
C VAL A 138 0.14 9.65 -12.71
N GLY A 139 1.20 9.09 -12.16
CA GLY A 139 1.29 8.63 -10.78
C GLY A 139 2.61 9.08 -10.18
N PHE A 140 2.68 9.10 -8.88
CA PHE A 140 3.88 9.45 -8.13
C PHE A 140 3.97 8.62 -6.86
N ALA A 141 5.18 8.51 -6.32
CA ALA A 141 5.42 7.84 -5.06
C ALA A 141 6.42 8.63 -4.22
N GLY A 142 6.22 8.62 -2.93
CA GLY A 142 7.14 9.15 -1.92
C GLY A 142 7.53 8.05 -0.94
N GLY A 143 8.75 8.10 -0.38
CA GLY A 143 9.17 7.09 0.59
C GLY A 143 10.69 7.10 0.85
N PRO A 144 11.23 6.03 1.45
CA PRO A 144 12.65 5.93 1.78
C PRO A 144 13.53 6.21 0.57
N LYS A 145 14.54 7.06 0.75
CA LYS A 145 15.39 7.56 -0.32
C LYS A 145 15.96 6.46 -1.21
N ASP A 146 16.45 5.38 -0.61
CA ASP A 146 17.08 4.30 -1.35
C ASP A 146 16.08 3.49 -2.16
N VAL A 147 14.85 3.30 -1.63
CA VAL A 147 13.76 2.62 -2.35
C VAL A 147 13.35 3.48 -3.55
N ILE A 148 13.09 4.77 -3.35
CA ILE A 148 12.69 5.69 -4.43
C ILE A 148 13.79 5.82 -5.48
N ALA A 149 15.07 5.90 -5.09
CA ALA A 149 16.18 5.94 -6.02
C ALA A 149 16.24 4.68 -6.91
N ASN A 150 16.01 3.50 -6.33
CA ASN A 150 15.96 2.25 -7.09
C ASN A 150 14.73 2.16 -7.99
N MET A 151 13.56 2.63 -7.54
CA MET A 151 12.35 2.72 -8.38
C MET A 151 12.60 3.62 -9.60
N SER A 152 13.19 4.82 -9.39
CA SER A 152 13.55 5.74 -10.47
C SER A 152 14.54 5.13 -11.45
N LYS A 153 15.52 4.37 -10.96
CA LYS A 153 16.50 3.65 -11.78
C LYS A 153 15.84 2.61 -12.67
N MET A 154 14.92 1.81 -12.13
CA MET A 154 14.15 0.83 -12.89
C MET A 154 13.24 1.51 -13.92
N GLN A 155 12.54 2.57 -13.52
CA GLN A 155 11.65 3.32 -14.40
C GLN A 155 12.41 3.93 -15.58
N SER A 156 13.60 4.47 -15.36
CA SER A 156 14.41 5.07 -16.43
C SER A 156 14.80 4.10 -17.55
N GLN A 157 14.83 2.78 -17.24
CA GLN A 157 15.13 1.72 -18.21
C GLN A 157 13.87 1.06 -18.82
N SER A 158 12.68 1.46 -18.39
CA SER A 158 11.42 0.92 -18.89
C SER A 158 10.54 2.00 -19.51
N THR A 159 9.78 2.73 -18.71
CA THR A 159 8.84 3.75 -19.18
C THR A 159 9.45 5.16 -19.27
N SER A 160 10.68 5.35 -18.80
CA SER A 160 11.42 6.61 -18.71
C SER A 160 10.79 7.62 -17.74
N GLY A 161 9.53 7.96 -17.93
CA GLY A 161 8.78 8.90 -17.11
C GLY A 161 7.34 9.05 -17.59
N SER A 162 6.65 10.07 -17.07
CA SER A 162 5.32 10.43 -17.57
C SER A 162 5.38 10.97 -19.01
N SER A 163 4.24 10.95 -19.69
CA SER A 163 4.12 11.54 -21.04
C SER A 163 4.47 13.03 -21.01
N ALA A 164 5.05 13.54 -22.10
CA ALA A 164 5.39 14.97 -22.24
C ALA A 164 4.18 15.93 -22.21
N VAL A 165 2.97 15.40 -22.37
CA VAL A 165 1.72 16.16 -22.28
C VAL A 165 1.01 15.99 -20.92
N SER A 166 1.63 15.28 -19.98
CA SER A 166 1.07 14.97 -18.67
C SER A 166 1.59 15.86 -17.55
#